data_c6433da9e63d1a5792b50d58eceb88e1
#
_entry.id   c6433da9e63d1a5792b50d58eceb88e1
#
_cell.length_a   1.000
_cell.length_b   1.000
_cell.length_c   1.000
_cell.angle_alpha   90.00
_cell.angle_beta   90.00
_cell.angle_gamma   90.00
#
_symmetry.space_group_name_H-M   'P 1'
#
loop_
_entity.id
_entity.type
_entity.pdbx_description
1 polymer ?
#
loop_
_entity_poly.entity_id
_entity_poly.type
_entity_poly.pdbx_seq_one_letter_code
_entity_poly.pdbx_strand_id
1 'polypeptide(L)'
;MKTKGLPKILKRNGDKQMDKKTKMKFNILAIFAILIFCFAITPKTLQNDTYYTIKIGEQIMQNGIDMKDPFSWHENLPYTYPHWAYDVATYQIFNLGEHIGIGGFTAIYIFTVILAMILGVLIYIVTNKLCKNQLVSFFITFGVIYMLKGFIAARAQLVTYSLFVLQILFIEQFLKTKKKRYAIGLIIIPIIIANVHLAVWPFYFVLFLPYVAEYIIAVIADSDFAYKFAIKFNKRRAKKLSLKNGKEEKVKSVTEKIDKLQEKLEKAQRARDKRRANPYRLILKKEDAGKWLIVIMIICAFTGLLTPLGDTPYTYLIKTMQGNTMDSISEHLPLTLINAKDILVVFVLFLAILIFTDAKIKTRDFFMLGGLTLLTFMSRRQESMFVLICGFVFAKLLVELVNKYDKDGCDKVAYAMTTFLGKTLTVLLVILVSFCIYRPKINASIISSSSYPVEASDYILNNLNVNEIKLFNEYNYGSYLLYRGIPVFIDSRADLYAPEFNGTKGDDGKYHGRDIFSDYVNVSSISVYYEDKFNEYGITHVLLKKNSKLNMLVKRDENYKELYSDNNFVLYERNVD
;
A
#
# COMPACT_ATOMS: atom_id res chain seq x y z
N MET A 1 -41.89 -12.16 58.10
CA MET A 1 -41.96 -11.58 56.75
C MET A 1 -40.93 -12.23 55.89
N LYS A 2 -41.31 -13.07 54.92
CA LYS A 2 -40.40 -13.80 53.99
C LYS A 2 -40.00 -12.87 52.88
N THR A 3 -38.71 -12.58 52.80
CA THR A 3 -38.09 -11.86 51.64
C THR A 3 -38.17 -12.75 50.42
N LYS A 4 -38.94 -12.34 49.41
CA LYS A 4 -39.03 -12.96 48.10
C LYS A 4 -37.69 -12.81 47.39
N GLY A 5 -37.10 -13.94 46.99
CA GLY A 5 -35.84 -13.99 46.28
C GLY A 5 -35.89 -13.35 44.89
N LEU A 6 -34.88 -12.60 44.58
CA LEU A 6 -34.57 -12.13 43.23
C LEU A 6 -34.42 -13.31 42.25
N PRO A 7 -34.80 -13.15 40.98
CA PRO A 7 -34.82 -14.25 40.02
C PRO A 7 -33.44 -14.85 39.78
N LYS A 8 -33.39 -16.19 39.77
CA LYS A 8 -32.21 -17.06 39.57
C LYS A 8 -31.50 -16.92 38.21
N ILE A 9 -31.65 -15.82 37.48
CA ILE A 9 -31.13 -15.62 36.12
C ILE A 9 -29.68 -15.13 36.12
N LEU A 10 -29.09 -14.75 37.25
CA LEU A 10 -27.75 -14.15 37.35
C LEU A 10 -26.69 -15.06 38.00
N LYS A 11 -26.95 -16.36 38.19
CA LYS A 11 -25.90 -17.29 38.65
C LYS A 11 -25.50 -18.27 37.56
N ARG A 12 -24.19 -18.21 37.21
CA ARG A 12 -23.39 -19.15 36.45
C ARG A 12 -23.40 -19.01 34.90
N ASN A 13 -22.51 -18.23 34.39
CA ASN A 13 -21.73 -18.60 33.23
C ASN A 13 -20.28 -18.07 33.41
N GLY A 14 -19.59 -18.60 34.43
CA GLY A 14 -18.12 -18.57 34.49
C GLY A 14 -17.59 -19.43 33.34
N ASP A 15 -16.59 -18.94 32.58
CA ASP A 15 -15.78 -19.67 31.62
C ASP A 15 -16.43 -20.22 30.33
N LYS A 16 -17.46 -19.63 29.80
CA LYS A 16 -17.88 -20.00 28.44
C LYS A 16 -17.20 -19.07 27.40
N GLN A 17 -16.03 -19.50 26.87
CA GLN A 17 -15.64 -19.09 25.53
C GLN A 17 -16.84 -19.24 24.59
N MET A 18 -17.07 -18.24 23.71
CA MET A 18 -18.14 -18.33 22.71
C MET A 18 -18.08 -19.69 22.00
N ASP A 19 -19.19 -20.40 21.96
CA ASP A 19 -19.29 -21.68 21.28
C ASP A 19 -19.08 -21.52 19.75
N LYS A 20 -18.76 -22.61 19.07
CA LYS A 20 -18.46 -22.60 17.63
C LYS A 20 -19.62 -22.04 16.80
N LYS A 21 -20.86 -22.29 17.20
CA LYS A 21 -22.08 -21.82 16.52
C LYS A 21 -22.24 -20.30 16.63
N THR A 22 -22.01 -19.75 17.81
CA THR A 22 -22.05 -18.29 18.06
C THR A 22 -20.93 -17.57 17.32
N LYS A 23 -19.71 -18.13 17.30
CA LYS A 23 -18.60 -17.60 16.48
C LYS A 23 -18.94 -17.56 15.00
N MET A 24 -19.59 -18.59 14.48
CA MET A 24 -20.03 -18.63 13.08
C MET A 24 -21.09 -17.55 12.79
N LYS A 25 -22.10 -17.39 13.68
CA LYS A 25 -23.12 -16.34 13.55
C LYS A 25 -22.50 -14.95 13.54
N PHE A 26 -21.52 -14.70 14.41
CA PHE A 26 -20.80 -13.43 14.45
C PHE A 26 -20.02 -13.18 13.14
N ASN A 27 -19.30 -14.18 12.63
CA ASN A 27 -18.55 -14.04 11.37
C ASN A 27 -19.47 -13.70 10.19
N ILE A 28 -20.64 -14.33 10.09
CA ILE A 28 -21.61 -14.04 9.04
C ILE A 28 -22.11 -12.59 9.16
N LEU A 29 -22.47 -12.16 10.37
CA LEU A 29 -22.87 -10.77 10.63
C LEU A 29 -21.77 -9.78 10.27
N ALA A 30 -20.53 -10.06 10.70
CA ALA A 30 -19.38 -9.21 10.43
C ALA A 30 -19.09 -9.06 8.93
N ILE A 31 -19.07 -10.19 8.20
CA ILE A 31 -18.84 -10.17 6.75
C ILE A 31 -19.95 -9.38 6.05
N PHE A 32 -21.21 -9.63 6.38
CA PHE A 32 -22.34 -8.90 5.79
C PHE A 32 -22.24 -7.38 6.03
N ALA A 33 -21.93 -6.98 7.27
CA ALA A 33 -21.73 -5.58 7.62
C ALA A 33 -20.55 -4.94 6.87
N ILE A 34 -19.43 -5.66 6.72
CA ILE A 34 -18.25 -5.21 5.98
C ILE A 34 -18.58 -5.02 4.49
N LEU A 35 -19.35 -5.92 3.88
CA LEU A 35 -19.75 -5.80 2.48
C LEU A 35 -20.58 -4.54 2.23
N ILE A 36 -21.57 -4.26 3.11
CA ILE A 36 -22.37 -3.03 3.04
C ILE A 36 -21.50 -1.79 3.17
N PHE A 37 -20.56 -1.80 4.11
CA PHE A 37 -19.68 -0.68 4.35
C PHE A 37 -18.70 -0.45 3.17
N CYS A 38 -18.12 -1.52 2.62
CA CYS A 38 -17.25 -1.43 1.43
C CYS A 38 -18.00 -0.86 0.22
N PHE A 39 -19.26 -1.28 -0.01
CA PHE A 39 -20.10 -0.70 -1.05
C PHE A 39 -20.27 0.82 -0.86
N ALA A 40 -20.63 1.22 0.36
CA ALA A 40 -20.89 2.62 0.65
C ALA A 40 -19.64 3.52 0.54
N ILE A 41 -18.46 3.00 0.90
CA ILE A 41 -17.22 3.78 0.92
C ILE A 41 -16.59 3.91 -0.47
N THR A 42 -16.82 2.96 -1.37
CA THR A 42 -16.24 2.98 -2.72
C THR A 42 -16.73 4.20 -3.51
N PRO A 43 -15.83 5.01 -4.09
CA PRO A 43 -16.22 6.18 -4.88
C PRO A 43 -16.90 5.75 -6.17
N LYS A 44 -17.97 6.47 -6.56
CA LYS A 44 -18.71 6.22 -7.81
C LYS A 44 -18.00 6.86 -9.01
N THR A 45 -17.42 8.04 -8.80
CA THR A 45 -16.71 8.77 -9.86
C THR A 45 -15.34 8.14 -10.08
N LEU A 46 -15.03 7.85 -11.35
CA LEU A 46 -13.75 7.28 -11.75
C LEU A 46 -12.64 8.33 -11.69
N GLN A 47 -11.43 7.88 -11.37
CA GLN A 47 -10.22 8.71 -11.34
C GLN A 47 -9.58 8.78 -12.73
N ASN A 48 -8.72 9.79 -12.93
CA ASN A 48 -8.03 10.03 -14.19
C ASN A 48 -7.30 8.78 -14.71
N ASP A 49 -6.59 8.07 -13.85
CA ASP A 49 -5.83 6.87 -14.23
C ASP A 49 -6.69 5.75 -14.84
N THR A 50 -7.95 5.64 -14.46
CA THR A 50 -8.85 4.61 -15.00
C THR A 50 -8.98 4.70 -16.52
N TYR A 51 -8.94 5.90 -17.08
CA TYR A 51 -9.12 6.13 -18.50
C TYR A 51 -7.94 5.64 -19.33
N TYR A 52 -6.70 5.97 -18.93
CA TYR A 52 -5.53 5.43 -19.64
C TYR A 52 -5.42 3.91 -19.46
N THR A 53 -5.75 3.37 -18.26
CA THR A 53 -5.75 1.93 -17.99
C THR A 53 -6.60 1.16 -19.01
N ILE A 54 -7.80 1.66 -19.34
CA ILE A 54 -8.68 1.05 -20.37
C ILE A 54 -8.00 1.09 -21.74
N LYS A 55 -7.45 2.24 -22.15
CA LYS A 55 -6.84 2.40 -23.47
C LYS A 55 -5.54 1.62 -23.64
N ILE A 56 -4.73 1.55 -22.58
CA ILE A 56 -3.51 0.70 -22.57
C ILE A 56 -3.90 -0.78 -22.69
N GLY A 57 -4.95 -1.22 -21.97
CA GLY A 57 -5.45 -2.58 -22.09
C GLY A 57 -5.95 -2.91 -23.50
N GLU A 58 -6.65 -1.96 -24.15
CA GLU A 58 -7.05 -2.06 -25.56
C GLU A 58 -5.83 -2.19 -26.47
N GLN A 59 -4.86 -1.31 -26.33
CA GLN A 59 -3.60 -1.30 -27.09
C GLN A 59 -2.85 -2.64 -26.99
N ILE A 60 -2.69 -3.16 -25.76
CA ILE A 60 -2.01 -4.44 -25.53
C ILE A 60 -2.76 -5.58 -26.21
N MET A 61 -4.09 -5.60 -26.16
CA MET A 61 -4.89 -6.65 -26.78
C MET A 61 -4.83 -6.61 -28.31
N GLN A 62 -4.64 -5.44 -28.90
CA GLN A 62 -4.58 -5.25 -30.36
C GLN A 62 -3.16 -5.43 -30.91
N ASN A 63 -2.16 -4.87 -30.27
CA ASN A 63 -0.80 -4.72 -30.79
C ASN A 63 0.28 -5.40 -29.93
N GLY A 64 -0.07 -5.91 -28.75
CA GLY A 64 0.89 -6.45 -27.80
C GLY A 64 1.62 -5.37 -27.01
N ILE A 65 2.70 -5.77 -26.30
CA ILE A 65 3.58 -4.88 -25.51
C ILE A 65 4.75 -4.50 -26.40
N ASP A 66 4.73 -3.30 -26.95
CA ASP A 66 5.75 -2.78 -27.88
C ASP A 66 6.73 -1.79 -27.20
N MET A 67 6.54 -1.49 -25.91
CA MET A 67 7.34 -0.56 -25.10
C MET A 67 7.36 0.88 -25.66
N LYS A 68 6.32 1.29 -26.39
CA LYS A 68 6.15 2.63 -26.97
C LYS A 68 4.85 3.26 -26.51
N ASP A 69 4.84 4.60 -26.47
CA ASP A 69 3.61 5.37 -26.22
C ASP A 69 2.90 5.72 -27.55
N PRO A 70 1.66 5.25 -27.75
CA PRO A 70 0.89 5.59 -28.96
C PRO A 70 -0.09 6.75 -28.75
N PHE A 71 -0.14 7.39 -27.57
CA PHE A 71 -1.27 8.26 -27.20
C PHE A 71 -0.91 9.73 -27.11
N SER A 72 0.35 10.07 -26.78
CA SER A 72 0.78 11.46 -26.82
C SER A 72 1.20 11.85 -28.25
N TRP A 73 1.13 13.12 -28.58
CA TRP A 73 1.64 13.60 -29.84
C TRP A 73 3.16 13.84 -29.82
N HIS A 74 3.82 13.57 -28.67
CA HIS A 74 5.29 13.55 -28.61
C HIS A 74 5.83 12.30 -29.31
N GLU A 75 6.79 12.50 -30.20
CA GLU A 75 7.36 11.40 -30.96
C GLU A 75 8.32 10.55 -30.13
N ASN A 76 8.26 9.23 -30.33
CA ASN A 76 9.23 8.24 -29.84
C ASN A 76 9.37 8.17 -28.31
N LEU A 77 8.32 8.44 -27.54
CA LEU A 77 8.36 8.22 -26.10
C LEU A 77 8.29 6.70 -25.79
N PRO A 78 9.27 6.15 -25.02
CA PRO A 78 9.21 4.78 -24.55
C PRO A 78 8.23 4.66 -23.38
N TYR A 79 7.38 3.63 -23.38
CA TYR A 79 6.46 3.35 -22.29
C TYR A 79 6.70 1.97 -21.68
N THR A 80 6.74 1.87 -20.36
CA THR A 80 7.15 0.67 -19.62
C THR A 80 6.02 -0.28 -19.25
N TYR A 81 4.75 0.06 -19.50
CA TYR A 81 3.56 -0.75 -19.20
C TYR A 81 3.51 -1.30 -17.75
N PRO A 82 3.66 -0.48 -16.69
CA PRO A 82 3.93 -0.95 -15.33
C PRO A 82 2.79 -1.74 -14.67
N HIS A 83 1.61 -1.78 -15.27
CA HIS A 83 0.44 -2.54 -14.80
C HIS A 83 -0.24 -3.35 -15.91
N TRP A 84 0.50 -3.77 -16.91
CA TRP A 84 -0.02 -4.37 -18.13
C TRP A 84 -1.14 -5.41 -17.92
N ALA A 85 -0.98 -6.32 -16.95
CA ALA A 85 -1.98 -7.36 -16.69
C ALA A 85 -3.28 -6.79 -16.07
N TYR A 86 -3.16 -5.75 -15.24
CA TYR A 86 -4.32 -5.03 -14.71
C TYR A 86 -5.03 -4.23 -15.79
N ASP A 87 -4.28 -3.59 -16.69
CA ASP A 87 -4.80 -2.80 -17.80
C ASP A 87 -5.62 -3.67 -18.75
N VAL A 88 -5.09 -4.84 -19.14
CA VAL A 88 -5.81 -5.83 -19.95
C VAL A 88 -7.08 -6.32 -19.24
N ALA A 89 -7.00 -6.65 -17.95
CA ALA A 89 -8.17 -7.09 -17.19
C ALA A 89 -9.25 -6.00 -17.12
N THR A 90 -8.83 -4.73 -16.93
CA THR A 90 -9.74 -3.58 -16.86
C THR A 90 -10.43 -3.34 -18.20
N TYR A 91 -9.70 -3.41 -19.31
CA TYR A 91 -10.27 -3.32 -20.66
C TYR A 91 -11.28 -4.44 -20.95
N GLN A 92 -10.96 -5.68 -20.58
CA GLN A 92 -11.89 -6.81 -20.76
C GLN A 92 -13.18 -6.63 -19.95
N ILE A 93 -13.08 -6.11 -18.71
CA ILE A 93 -14.25 -5.82 -17.88
C ILE A 93 -15.06 -4.68 -18.48
N PHE A 94 -14.40 -3.65 -19.01
CA PHE A 94 -15.06 -2.55 -19.72
C PHE A 94 -15.85 -3.09 -20.90
N ASN A 95 -15.23 -3.87 -21.78
CA ASN A 95 -15.88 -4.48 -22.94
C ASN A 95 -17.02 -5.41 -22.57
N LEU A 96 -16.84 -6.21 -21.51
CA LEU A 96 -17.93 -7.04 -21.00
C LEU A 96 -19.13 -6.19 -20.59
N GLY A 97 -18.90 -5.06 -19.91
CA GLY A 97 -19.94 -4.12 -19.52
C GLY A 97 -20.70 -3.53 -20.71
N GLU A 98 -19.99 -3.16 -21.78
CA GLU A 98 -20.59 -2.69 -23.02
C GLU A 98 -21.40 -3.82 -23.68
N HIS A 99 -20.84 -5.01 -23.78
CA HIS A 99 -21.48 -6.15 -24.43
C HIS A 99 -22.80 -6.59 -23.76
N ILE A 100 -22.84 -6.58 -22.41
CA ILE A 100 -24.06 -6.94 -21.65
C ILE A 100 -25.01 -5.77 -21.43
N GLY A 101 -24.70 -4.56 -21.94
CA GLY A 101 -25.55 -3.39 -21.94
C GLY A 101 -25.67 -2.61 -20.64
N ILE A 102 -24.80 -2.88 -19.64
CA ILE A 102 -24.75 -2.08 -18.40
C ILE A 102 -23.85 -0.85 -18.53
N GLY A 103 -23.05 -0.77 -19.61
CA GLY A 103 -22.03 0.24 -19.85
C GLY A 103 -20.68 -0.10 -19.21
N GLY A 104 -19.59 0.13 -19.94
CA GLY A 104 -18.23 -0.25 -19.53
C GLY A 104 -17.76 0.42 -18.26
N PHE A 105 -18.02 1.70 -18.08
CA PHE A 105 -17.66 2.43 -16.85
C PHE A 105 -18.44 1.95 -15.62
N THR A 106 -19.70 1.53 -15.80
CA THR A 106 -20.50 0.92 -14.73
C THR A 106 -19.89 -0.43 -14.32
N ALA A 107 -19.45 -1.24 -15.29
CA ALA A 107 -18.77 -2.51 -15.02
C ALA A 107 -17.47 -2.30 -14.24
N ILE A 108 -16.68 -1.28 -14.58
CA ILE A 108 -15.46 -0.90 -13.83
C ILE A 108 -15.78 -0.46 -12.39
N TYR A 109 -16.83 0.33 -12.20
CA TYR A 109 -17.29 0.68 -10.85
C TYR A 109 -17.68 -0.56 -10.04
N ILE A 110 -18.49 -1.47 -10.61
CA ILE A 110 -18.87 -2.73 -9.95
C ILE A 110 -17.64 -3.57 -9.61
N PHE A 111 -16.70 -3.69 -10.53
CA PHE A 111 -15.43 -4.39 -10.29
C PHE A 111 -14.63 -3.78 -9.13
N THR A 112 -14.56 -2.46 -9.06
CA THR A 112 -13.90 -1.75 -7.95
C THR A 112 -14.59 -2.03 -6.62
N VAL A 113 -15.93 -2.04 -6.59
CA VAL A 113 -16.71 -2.43 -5.40
C VAL A 113 -16.38 -3.86 -4.97
N ILE A 114 -16.33 -4.80 -5.92
CA ILE A 114 -16.00 -6.21 -5.64
C ILE A 114 -14.59 -6.32 -5.04
N LEU A 115 -13.60 -5.64 -5.62
CA LEU A 115 -12.22 -5.63 -5.10
C LEU A 115 -12.14 -5.02 -3.68
N ALA A 116 -12.88 -3.94 -3.42
CA ALA A 116 -12.97 -3.34 -2.09
C ALA A 116 -13.62 -4.29 -1.07
N MET A 117 -14.67 -5.02 -1.48
CA MET A 117 -15.31 -6.05 -0.65
C MET A 117 -14.36 -7.21 -0.35
N ILE A 118 -13.61 -7.70 -1.36
CA ILE A 118 -12.59 -8.75 -1.18
C ILE A 118 -11.53 -8.28 -0.18
N LEU A 119 -11.00 -7.06 -0.35
CA LEU A 119 -10.02 -6.49 0.57
C LEU A 119 -10.57 -6.40 2.01
N GLY A 120 -11.79 -5.89 2.20
CA GLY A 120 -12.41 -5.77 3.52
C GLY A 120 -12.61 -7.13 4.20
N VAL A 121 -13.09 -8.13 3.48
CA VAL A 121 -13.26 -9.51 3.99
C VAL A 121 -11.90 -10.13 4.31
N LEU A 122 -10.87 -9.93 3.46
CA LEU A 122 -9.52 -10.42 3.73
C LEU A 122 -8.92 -9.79 4.98
N ILE A 123 -9.03 -8.48 5.16
CA ILE A 123 -8.56 -7.79 6.38
C ILE A 123 -9.21 -8.42 7.61
N TYR A 124 -10.55 -8.62 7.61
CA TYR A 124 -11.27 -9.24 8.72
C TYR A 124 -10.77 -10.66 9.01
N ILE A 125 -10.71 -11.52 7.98
CA ILE A 125 -10.29 -12.91 8.13
C ILE A 125 -8.86 -12.98 8.66
N VAL A 126 -7.95 -12.18 8.10
CA VAL A 126 -6.54 -12.18 8.49
C VAL A 126 -6.37 -11.66 9.92
N THR A 127 -7.01 -10.54 10.27
CA THR A 127 -6.98 -10.00 11.63
C THR A 127 -7.49 -11.03 12.64
N ASN A 128 -8.64 -11.65 12.36
CA ASN A 128 -9.22 -12.66 13.23
C ASN A 128 -8.33 -13.91 13.38
N LYS A 129 -7.64 -14.31 12.31
CA LYS A 129 -6.72 -15.45 12.34
C LYS A 129 -5.42 -15.15 13.11
N LEU A 130 -4.93 -13.91 13.06
CA LEU A 130 -3.75 -13.46 13.79
C LEU A 130 -4.06 -13.22 15.29
N CYS A 131 -5.16 -12.57 15.58
CA CYS A 131 -5.52 -12.08 16.91
C CYS A 131 -6.47 -12.98 17.68
N LYS A 132 -7.25 -13.84 16.99
CA LYS A 132 -8.26 -14.76 17.57
C LYS A 132 -9.36 -14.06 18.39
N ASN A 133 -9.66 -12.82 18.11
CA ASN A 133 -10.74 -12.05 18.71
C ASN A 133 -11.60 -11.42 17.61
N GLN A 134 -12.86 -11.90 17.49
CA GLN A 134 -13.75 -11.52 16.40
C GLN A 134 -14.25 -10.07 16.52
N LEU A 135 -14.51 -9.61 17.75
CA LEU A 135 -15.02 -8.26 18.01
C LEU A 135 -13.96 -7.21 17.65
N VAL A 136 -12.74 -7.39 18.16
CA VAL A 136 -11.62 -6.50 17.84
C VAL A 136 -11.35 -6.52 16.34
N SER A 137 -11.35 -7.71 15.71
CA SER A 137 -11.14 -7.82 14.26
C SER A 137 -12.20 -7.08 13.45
N PHE A 138 -13.45 -7.11 13.90
CA PHE A 138 -14.56 -6.39 13.29
C PHE A 138 -14.32 -4.88 13.30
N PHE A 139 -14.09 -4.29 14.48
CA PHE A 139 -13.87 -2.84 14.59
C PHE A 139 -12.61 -2.36 13.90
N ILE A 140 -11.50 -3.10 14.02
CA ILE A 140 -10.25 -2.78 13.30
C ILE A 140 -10.47 -2.78 11.79
N THR A 141 -11.22 -3.75 11.26
CA THR A 141 -11.50 -3.80 9.81
C THR A 141 -12.26 -2.55 9.36
N PHE A 142 -13.28 -2.12 10.09
CA PHE A 142 -14.00 -0.88 9.78
C PHE A 142 -13.09 0.35 9.82
N GLY A 143 -12.26 0.46 10.87
CA GLY A 143 -11.30 1.56 11.00
C GLY A 143 -10.30 1.61 9.85
N VAL A 144 -9.70 0.46 9.50
CA VAL A 144 -8.75 0.36 8.38
C VAL A 144 -9.40 0.73 7.05
N ILE A 145 -10.60 0.16 6.75
CA ILE A 145 -11.30 0.47 5.49
C ILE A 145 -11.70 1.95 5.44
N TYR A 146 -12.16 2.53 6.55
CA TYR A 146 -12.50 3.94 6.61
C TYR A 146 -11.29 4.84 6.33
N MET A 147 -10.15 4.55 6.93
CA MET A 147 -8.91 5.30 6.67
C MET A 147 -8.38 5.11 5.24
N LEU A 148 -8.63 3.95 4.64
CA LEU A 148 -8.27 3.68 3.24
C LEU A 148 -9.22 4.31 2.21
N LYS A 149 -10.28 5.02 2.60
CA LYS A 149 -11.31 5.56 1.69
C LYS A 149 -10.76 6.37 0.52
N GLY A 150 -9.70 7.16 0.75
CA GLY A 150 -9.03 7.96 -0.28
C GLY A 150 -8.17 7.15 -1.27
N PHE A 151 -7.86 5.90 -0.91
CA PHE A 151 -7.02 4.99 -1.70
C PHE A 151 -7.82 3.87 -2.38
N ILE A 152 -9.15 3.80 -2.13
CA ILE A 152 -10.05 2.86 -2.83
C ILE A 152 -10.45 3.49 -4.16
N ALA A 153 -9.90 2.97 -5.24
CA ALA A 153 -10.14 3.45 -6.60
C ALA A 153 -9.98 2.33 -7.62
N ALA A 154 -10.41 2.54 -8.86
CA ALA A 154 -10.20 1.62 -9.98
C ALA A 154 -8.74 1.65 -10.45
N ARG A 155 -7.84 1.18 -9.61
CA ARG A 155 -6.38 1.14 -9.82
C ARG A 155 -5.82 -0.23 -9.43
N ALA A 156 -4.72 -0.66 -10.03
CA ALA A 156 -3.98 -1.88 -9.69
C ALA A 156 -3.60 -1.98 -8.21
N GLN A 157 -3.45 -0.83 -7.55
CA GLN A 157 -3.15 -0.72 -6.12
C GLN A 157 -4.16 -1.46 -5.22
N LEU A 158 -5.45 -1.49 -5.57
CA LEU A 158 -6.47 -2.17 -4.78
C LEU A 158 -6.28 -3.70 -4.78
N VAL A 159 -5.79 -4.27 -5.88
CA VAL A 159 -5.40 -5.68 -5.96
C VAL A 159 -4.17 -5.95 -5.09
N THR A 160 -3.15 -5.09 -5.17
CA THR A 160 -1.91 -5.28 -4.42
C THR A 160 -2.10 -5.14 -2.91
N TYR A 161 -3.05 -4.34 -2.43
CA TYR A 161 -3.41 -4.32 -1.01
C TYR A 161 -3.87 -5.69 -0.52
N SER A 162 -4.71 -6.37 -1.28
CA SER A 162 -5.15 -7.73 -0.97
C SER A 162 -3.98 -8.73 -0.94
N LEU A 163 -3.03 -8.59 -1.87
CA LEU A 163 -1.82 -9.42 -1.93
C LEU A 163 -0.90 -9.18 -0.73
N PHE A 164 -0.72 -7.93 -0.28
CA PHE A 164 0.07 -7.60 0.92
C PHE A 164 -0.59 -8.12 2.20
N VAL A 165 -1.92 -8.07 2.31
CA VAL A 165 -2.66 -8.69 3.42
C VAL A 165 -2.41 -10.21 3.45
N LEU A 166 -2.44 -10.88 2.30
CA LEU A 166 -2.13 -12.30 2.18
C LEU A 166 -0.66 -12.59 2.50
N GLN A 167 0.26 -11.72 2.09
CA GLN A 167 1.69 -11.85 2.41
C GLN A 167 1.92 -11.88 3.92
N ILE A 168 1.37 -10.94 4.67
CA ILE A 168 1.46 -10.91 6.14
C ILE A 168 0.90 -12.20 6.74
N LEU A 169 -0.28 -12.64 6.27
CA LEU A 169 -0.86 -13.90 6.71
C LEU A 169 0.08 -15.07 6.46
N PHE A 170 0.64 -15.17 5.25
CA PHE A 170 1.48 -16.30 4.88
C PHE A 170 2.81 -16.30 5.64
N ILE A 171 3.44 -15.14 5.86
CA ILE A 171 4.64 -15.04 6.70
C ILE A 171 4.34 -15.53 8.13
N GLU A 172 3.30 -14.99 8.77
CA GLU A 172 2.93 -15.35 10.15
C GLU A 172 2.55 -16.85 10.27
N GLN A 173 1.81 -17.39 9.29
CA GLN A 173 1.44 -18.80 9.30
C GLN A 173 2.63 -19.73 8.97
N PHE A 174 3.54 -19.30 8.10
CA PHE A 174 4.77 -20.05 7.80
C PHE A 174 5.68 -20.14 9.02
N LEU A 175 5.92 -19.02 9.69
CA LEU A 175 6.70 -19.00 10.94
C LEU A 175 6.11 -19.93 12.00
N LYS A 176 4.77 -19.97 12.12
CA LYS A 176 4.09 -20.79 13.12
C LYS A 176 4.03 -22.26 12.77
N THR A 177 3.82 -22.63 11.49
CA THR A 177 3.45 -24.01 11.10
C THR A 177 4.47 -24.70 10.21
N LYS A 178 5.41 -23.96 9.60
CA LYS A 178 6.41 -24.43 8.63
C LYS A 178 5.82 -25.17 7.42
N LYS A 179 4.51 -24.96 7.12
CA LYS A 179 3.83 -25.66 6.01
C LYS A 179 4.26 -25.09 4.67
N LYS A 180 4.65 -25.96 3.73
CA LYS A 180 5.13 -25.62 2.37
C LYS A 180 4.14 -24.75 1.58
N ARG A 181 2.82 -24.94 1.74
CA ARG A 181 1.79 -24.14 1.05
C ARG A 181 1.92 -22.64 1.27
N TYR A 182 2.37 -22.21 2.46
CA TYR A 182 2.57 -20.78 2.74
C TYR A 182 3.85 -20.25 2.08
N ALA A 183 4.91 -21.08 2.02
CA ALA A 183 6.12 -20.73 1.28
C ALA A 183 5.84 -20.57 -0.23
N ILE A 184 5.06 -21.50 -0.81
CA ILE A 184 4.64 -21.42 -2.22
C ILE A 184 3.81 -20.14 -2.45
N GLY A 185 2.85 -19.84 -1.57
CA GLY A 185 2.06 -18.60 -1.66
C GLY A 185 2.94 -17.34 -1.60
N LEU A 186 3.98 -17.34 -0.74
CA LEU A 186 4.95 -16.24 -0.69
C LEU A 186 5.76 -16.08 -1.99
N ILE A 187 6.01 -17.14 -2.75
CA ILE A 187 6.72 -17.07 -4.04
C ILE A 187 5.77 -16.59 -5.15
N ILE A 188 4.50 -17.00 -5.11
CA ILE A 188 3.51 -16.61 -6.13
C ILE A 188 3.13 -15.13 -6.04
N ILE A 189 2.99 -14.57 -4.84
CA ILE A 189 2.56 -13.18 -4.65
C ILE A 189 3.45 -12.18 -5.41
N PRO A 190 4.79 -12.17 -5.31
CA PRO A 190 5.61 -11.19 -6.01
C PRO A 190 5.61 -11.39 -7.53
N ILE A 191 5.34 -12.61 -8.06
CA ILE A 191 5.13 -12.83 -9.50
C ILE A 191 3.87 -12.08 -9.95
N ILE A 192 2.78 -12.19 -9.20
CA ILE A 192 1.54 -11.48 -9.51
C ILE A 192 1.77 -9.96 -9.43
N ILE A 193 2.45 -9.47 -8.38
CA ILE A 193 2.73 -8.03 -8.22
C ILE A 193 3.57 -7.50 -9.37
N ALA A 194 4.61 -8.22 -9.83
CA ALA A 194 5.46 -7.80 -10.94
C ALA A 194 4.71 -7.61 -12.26
N ASN A 195 3.56 -8.29 -12.43
CA ASN A 195 2.73 -8.22 -13.63
C ASN A 195 1.53 -7.30 -13.49
N VAL A 196 0.95 -7.20 -12.29
CA VAL A 196 -0.26 -6.39 -12.02
C VAL A 196 0.07 -4.96 -11.62
N HIS A 197 1.18 -4.74 -10.88
CA HIS A 197 1.57 -3.42 -10.37
C HIS A 197 3.07 -3.39 -10.05
N LEU A 198 3.87 -3.34 -11.10
CA LEU A 198 5.32 -3.44 -11.07
C LEU A 198 5.98 -2.41 -10.13
N ALA A 199 5.51 -1.17 -10.12
CA ALA A 199 6.06 -0.08 -9.32
C ALA A 199 6.14 -0.40 -7.81
N VAL A 200 5.26 -1.26 -7.29
CA VAL A 200 5.24 -1.66 -5.87
C VAL A 200 5.88 -3.01 -5.61
N TRP A 201 6.44 -3.68 -6.63
CA TRP A 201 7.13 -4.96 -6.46
C TRP A 201 8.28 -4.91 -5.43
N PRO A 202 9.13 -3.86 -5.37
CA PRO A 202 10.16 -3.74 -4.34
C PRO A 202 9.58 -3.64 -2.92
N PHE A 203 8.37 -3.09 -2.77
CA PHE A 203 7.71 -2.96 -1.46
C PHE A 203 7.36 -4.33 -0.85
N TYR A 204 7.18 -5.35 -1.68
CA TYR A 204 7.01 -6.73 -1.21
C TYR A 204 8.16 -7.16 -0.28
N PHE A 205 9.40 -6.78 -0.59
CA PHE A 205 10.59 -7.11 0.22
C PHE A 205 10.64 -6.27 1.50
N VAL A 206 10.19 -5.03 1.48
CA VAL A 206 10.13 -4.17 2.66
C VAL A 206 9.34 -4.83 3.78
N LEU A 207 8.25 -5.53 3.46
CA LEU A 207 7.43 -6.23 4.44
C LEU A 207 8.10 -7.48 5.06
N PHE A 208 9.14 -8.03 4.44
CA PHE A 208 9.97 -9.10 5.04
C PHE A 208 10.99 -8.57 6.04
N LEU A 209 11.50 -7.35 5.85
CA LEU A 209 12.60 -6.81 6.63
C LEU A 209 12.39 -6.87 8.15
N PRO A 210 11.23 -6.52 8.72
CA PRO A 210 10.99 -6.63 10.16
C PRO A 210 11.14 -8.06 10.70
N TYR A 211 10.70 -9.06 9.95
CA TYR A 211 10.79 -10.47 10.34
C TYR A 211 12.23 -11.01 10.25
N VAL A 212 12.93 -10.62 9.19
CA VAL A 212 14.34 -10.98 8.99
C VAL A 212 15.21 -10.30 10.04
N ALA A 213 14.96 -9.01 10.33
CA ALA A 213 15.67 -8.27 11.36
C ALA A 213 15.47 -8.89 12.74
N GLU A 214 14.22 -9.24 13.14
CA GLU A 214 13.96 -9.93 14.40
C GLU A 214 14.75 -11.25 14.48
N TYR A 215 14.75 -12.04 13.40
CA TYR A 215 15.48 -13.30 13.36
C TYR A 215 16.99 -13.09 13.51
N ILE A 216 17.60 -12.16 12.78
CA ILE A 216 19.04 -11.86 12.81
C ILE A 216 19.42 -11.36 14.22
N ILE A 217 18.67 -10.40 14.78
CA ILE A 217 18.92 -9.87 16.13
C ILE A 217 18.80 -10.98 17.17
N ALA A 218 17.80 -11.87 17.05
CA ALA A 218 17.64 -13.00 17.96
C ALA A 218 18.80 -14.00 17.86
N VAL A 219 19.30 -14.26 16.65
CA VAL A 219 20.48 -15.13 16.43
C VAL A 219 21.72 -14.49 17.06
N ILE A 220 21.94 -13.19 16.86
CA ILE A 220 23.08 -12.46 17.44
C ILE A 220 22.97 -12.42 18.98
N ALA A 221 21.79 -12.08 19.50
CA ALA A 221 21.55 -12.01 20.95
C ALA A 221 21.70 -13.39 21.64
N ASP A 222 21.41 -14.47 20.92
CA ASP A 222 21.57 -15.85 21.41
C ASP A 222 22.97 -16.41 21.16
N SER A 223 23.82 -15.67 20.44
CA SER A 223 25.11 -16.18 20.02
C SER A 223 26.09 -16.22 21.20
N ASP A 224 26.53 -17.42 21.50
CA ASP A 224 27.66 -17.67 22.38
C ASP A 224 29.00 -17.66 21.63
N PHE A 225 28.98 -17.32 20.34
CA PHE A 225 30.12 -17.49 19.45
C PHE A 225 31.40 -16.84 19.99
N ALA A 226 31.31 -15.58 20.43
CA ALA A 226 32.48 -14.86 20.95
C ALA A 226 33.12 -15.56 22.18
N TYR A 227 32.27 -16.01 23.13
CA TYR A 227 32.76 -16.74 24.30
C TYR A 227 33.30 -18.12 23.92
N LYS A 228 32.60 -18.88 23.11
CA LYS A 228 33.02 -20.22 22.65
C LYS A 228 34.29 -20.16 21.82
N PHE A 229 34.43 -19.14 20.98
CA PHE A 229 35.64 -18.91 20.19
C PHE A 229 36.83 -18.57 21.08
N ALA A 230 36.65 -17.62 22.00
CA ALA A 230 37.70 -17.23 22.96
C ALA A 230 38.13 -18.42 23.84
N ILE A 231 37.18 -19.23 24.32
CA ILE A 231 37.47 -20.46 25.09
C ILE A 231 38.23 -21.45 24.22
N LYS A 232 37.81 -21.72 22.99
CA LYS A 232 38.48 -22.66 22.06
C LYS A 232 39.90 -22.17 21.73
N PHE A 233 40.08 -20.89 21.49
CA PHE A 233 41.39 -20.31 21.21
C PHE A 233 42.35 -20.44 22.42
N ASN A 234 41.89 -20.11 23.63
CA ASN A 234 42.70 -20.23 24.83
C ASN A 234 42.98 -21.70 25.17
N LYS A 235 42.05 -22.65 24.95
CA LYS A 235 42.31 -24.11 25.08
C LYS A 235 43.43 -24.57 24.16
N ARG A 236 43.43 -24.14 22.89
CA ARG A 236 44.51 -24.42 21.92
C ARG A 236 45.84 -23.81 22.37
N ARG A 237 45.82 -22.61 22.93
CA ARG A 237 47.00 -21.91 23.46
C ARG A 237 47.55 -22.62 24.70
N ALA A 238 46.71 -23.05 25.63
CA ALA A 238 47.09 -23.83 26.79
C ALA A 238 47.78 -25.14 26.39
N LYS A 239 47.18 -25.90 25.43
CA LYS A 239 47.77 -27.12 24.90
C LYS A 239 49.14 -26.91 24.24
N LYS A 240 49.34 -25.83 23.49
CA LYS A 240 50.65 -25.50 22.92
C LYS A 240 51.70 -25.10 23.96
N LEU A 241 51.29 -24.48 25.06
CA LEU A 241 52.19 -24.10 26.16
C LEU A 241 52.57 -25.30 27.04
N SER A 242 51.65 -26.24 27.28
CA SER A 242 51.92 -27.45 28.06
C SER A 242 52.92 -28.40 27.39
N LEU A 243 53.09 -28.32 26.06
CA LEU A 243 54.11 -29.07 25.31
C LEU A 243 55.52 -28.45 25.37
N LYS A 244 55.72 -27.33 26.06
CA LYS A 244 56.99 -26.63 26.20
C LYS A 244 57.43 -26.63 27.66
N ASN A 245 58.50 -27.32 27.97
CA ASN A 245 59.08 -27.40 29.33
C ASN A 245 59.36 -26.00 29.92
N GLY A 246 59.03 -25.79 31.20
CA GLY A 246 59.31 -24.53 31.93
C GLY A 246 58.26 -23.42 31.77
N LYS A 247 57.01 -23.74 31.27
CA LYS A 247 55.95 -22.71 31.12
C LYS A 247 54.69 -23.00 31.94
N GLU A 248 54.79 -23.71 33.05
CA GLU A 248 53.67 -24.12 33.92
C GLU A 248 52.83 -22.91 34.42
N GLU A 249 53.50 -21.85 34.87
CA GLU A 249 52.84 -20.64 35.34
C GLU A 249 51.99 -19.93 34.25
N LYS A 250 52.49 -19.99 32.99
CA LYS A 250 51.72 -19.45 31.84
C LYS A 250 50.53 -20.34 31.47
N VAL A 251 50.64 -21.65 31.63
CA VAL A 251 49.52 -22.60 31.44
C VAL A 251 48.45 -22.35 32.49
N LYS A 252 48.84 -22.17 33.78
CA LYS A 252 47.92 -21.86 34.88
C LYS A 252 47.14 -20.56 34.62
N SER A 253 47.83 -19.47 34.23
CA SER A 253 47.20 -18.19 33.88
C SER A 253 46.20 -18.28 32.71
N VAL A 254 46.50 -19.08 31.66
CA VAL A 254 45.57 -19.30 30.53
C VAL A 254 44.38 -20.17 30.95
N THR A 255 44.54 -21.14 31.84
CA THR A 255 43.46 -21.95 32.40
C THR A 255 42.51 -21.14 33.24
N GLU A 256 43.00 -20.29 34.13
CA GLU A 256 42.20 -19.36 34.92
C GLU A 256 41.38 -18.39 34.00
N LYS A 257 41.96 -18.00 32.87
CA LYS A 257 41.25 -17.15 31.87
C LYS A 257 40.13 -17.95 31.17
N ILE A 258 40.30 -19.24 30.92
CA ILE A 258 39.25 -20.12 30.38
C ILE A 258 38.11 -20.23 31.38
N ASP A 259 38.39 -20.46 32.66
CA ASP A 259 37.38 -20.62 33.72
C ASP A 259 36.55 -19.34 33.87
N LYS A 260 37.22 -18.16 33.89
CA LYS A 260 36.54 -16.86 33.90
C LYS A 260 35.65 -16.64 32.68
N LEU A 261 36.06 -17.12 31.49
CA LEU A 261 35.26 -17.01 30.28
C LEU A 261 34.05 -17.96 30.31
N GLN A 262 34.20 -19.14 30.92
CA GLN A 262 33.09 -20.09 31.11
C GLN A 262 32.06 -19.55 32.09
N GLU A 263 32.50 -18.98 33.22
CA GLU A 263 31.61 -18.32 34.20
C GLU A 263 30.83 -17.16 33.57
N LYS A 264 31.52 -16.32 32.77
CA LYS A 264 30.87 -15.23 32.05
C LYS A 264 29.84 -15.75 31.03
N LEU A 265 30.12 -16.84 30.34
CA LEU A 265 29.19 -17.50 29.41
C LEU A 265 27.94 -17.99 30.13
N GLU A 266 28.11 -18.70 31.27
CA GLU A 266 26.97 -19.18 32.06
C GLU A 266 26.13 -18.03 32.63
N LYS A 267 26.75 -16.96 33.13
CA LYS A 267 26.04 -15.76 33.60
C LYS A 267 25.25 -15.11 32.48
N ALA A 268 25.85 -15.02 31.28
CA ALA A 268 25.16 -14.49 30.10
C ALA A 268 23.96 -15.37 29.65
N GLN A 269 24.09 -16.69 29.72
CA GLN A 269 23.02 -17.64 29.42
C GLN A 269 21.87 -17.52 30.42
N ARG A 270 22.15 -17.53 31.72
CA ARG A 270 21.13 -17.34 32.78
C ARG A 270 20.43 -15.98 32.66
N ALA A 271 21.14 -14.90 32.33
CA ALA A 271 20.54 -13.58 32.12
C ALA A 271 19.62 -13.56 30.90
N ARG A 272 19.98 -14.28 29.81
CA ARG A 272 19.11 -14.43 28.61
C ARG A 272 17.84 -15.20 28.93
N ASP A 273 17.95 -16.34 29.63
CA ASP A 273 16.79 -17.16 30.00
C ASP A 273 15.83 -16.39 30.90
N LYS A 274 16.37 -15.59 31.86
CA LYS A 274 15.56 -14.71 32.70
C LYS A 274 14.82 -13.64 31.89
N ARG A 275 15.49 -13.00 30.91
CA ARG A 275 14.85 -12.01 30.02
C ARG A 275 13.79 -12.65 29.13
N ARG A 276 14.00 -13.87 28.64
CA ARG A 276 13.02 -14.62 27.84
C ARG A 276 11.79 -15.02 28.65
N ALA A 277 11.99 -15.44 29.90
CA ALA A 277 10.91 -15.82 30.79
C ALA A 277 10.02 -14.60 31.17
N ASN A 278 10.65 -13.43 31.36
CA ASN A 278 9.93 -12.20 31.68
C ASN A 278 10.47 -11.02 30.85
N PRO A 279 10.07 -10.92 29.55
CA PRO A 279 10.47 -9.81 28.73
C PRO A 279 9.82 -8.52 29.24
N TYR A 280 10.56 -7.40 29.16
CA TYR A 280 10.02 -6.09 29.52
C TYR A 280 8.85 -5.74 28.56
N ARG A 281 8.99 -4.77 27.69
CA ARG A 281 7.93 -4.40 26.72
C ARG A 281 8.16 -4.97 25.33
N LEU A 282 9.42 -5.17 24.96
CA LEU A 282 9.81 -5.70 23.65
C LEU A 282 10.10 -7.20 23.76
N ILE A 283 9.36 -8.00 23.00
CA ILE A 283 9.53 -9.46 22.95
C ILE A 283 10.41 -9.81 21.76
N LEU A 284 11.64 -10.24 22.03
CA LEU A 284 12.53 -10.81 21.04
C LEU A 284 12.38 -12.33 21.02
N LYS A 285 11.92 -12.90 19.90
CA LYS A 285 11.70 -14.33 19.74
C LYS A 285 12.50 -14.89 18.57
N LYS A 286 13.37 -15.86 18.84
CA LYS A 286 14.01 -16.62 17.77
C LYS A 286 13.03 -17.64 17.21
N GLU A 287 12.52 -17.39 16.01
CA GLU A 287 11.70 -18.35 15.28
C GLU A 287 12.59 -19.20 14.38
N ASP A 288 12.65 -20.52 14.58
CA ASP A 288 13.51 -21.43 13.78
C ASP A 288 13.22 -21.39 12.27
N ALA A 289 12.01 -21.02 11.89
CA ALA A 289 11.62 -20.85 10.50
C ALA A 289 12.17 -19.55 9.88
N GLY A 290 12.71 -18.61 10.68
CA GLY A 290 13.22 -17.32 10.20
C GLY A 290 14.31 -17.46 9.14
N LYS A 291 15.21 -18.45 9.27
CA LYS A 291 16.21 -18.73 8.23
C LYS A 291 15.60 -19.06 6.86
N TRP A 292 14.47 -19.74 6.84
CA TRP A 292 13.78 -20.08 5.59
C TRP A 292 13.07 -18.88 4.97
N LEU A 293 12.66 -17.87 5.77
CA LEU A 293 12.16 -16.61 5.21
C LEU A 293 13.24 -15.88 4.42
N ILE A 294 14.50 -15.91 4.87
CA ILE A 294 15.62 -15.32 4.12
C ILE A 294 15.79 -16.05 2.78
N VAL A 295 15.74 -17.39 2.79
CA VAL A 295 15.83 -18.19 1.56
C VAL A 295 14.68 -17.88 0.61
N ILE A 296 13.44 -17.81 1.13
CA ILE A 296 12.26 -17.44 0.33
C ILE A 296 12.43 -16.03 -0.25
N MET A 297 12.89 -15.06 0.54
CA MET A 297 13.11 -13.68 0.09
C MET A 297 14.14 -13.63 -1.06
N ILE A 298 15.23 -14.42 -0.97
CA ILE A 298 16.23 -14.52 -2.06
C ILE A 298 15.59 -15.12 -3.31
N ILE A 299 14.81 -16.19 -3.19
CA ILE A 299 14.09 -16.80 -4.33
C ILE A 299 13.14 -15.77 -4.94
N CYS A 300 12.40 -15.02 -4.11
CA CYS A 300 11.48 -13.99 -4.56
C CYS A 300 12.19 -12.86 -5.32
N ALA A 301 13.46 -12.56 -5.03
CA ALA A 301 14.22 -11.56 -5.75
C ALA A 301 14.39 -11.89 -7.25
N PHE A 302 14.31 -13.16 -7.63
CA PHE A 302 14.35 -13.59 -9.04
C PHE A 302 12.98 -13.57 -9.72
N THR A 303 11.88 -13.39 -8.96
CA THR A 303 10.52 -13.40 -9.54
C THR A 303 10.23 -12.19 -10.42
N GLY A 304 10.98 -11.09 -10.24
CA GLY A 304 10.91 -9.93 -11.13
C GLY A 304 11.27 -10.24 -12.60
N LEU A 305 11.97 -11.35 -12.86
CA LEU A 305 12.24 -11.81 -14.23
C LEU A 305 11.06 -12.55 -14.88
N LEU A 306 10.01 -12.88 -14.11
CA LEU A 306 8.82 -13.59 -14.58
C LEU A 306 7.74 -12.61 -15.04
N THR A 307 8.13 -11.67 -15.90
CA THR A 307 7.29 -10.67 -16.54
C THR A 307 7.76 -10.45 -17.98
N PRO A 308 6.88 -10.07 -18.93
CA PRO A 308 7.29 -9.69 -20.27
C PRO A 308 8.08 -8.37 -20.33
N LEU A 309 8.23 -7.66 -19.20
CA LEU A 309 8.83 -6.32 -19.13
C LEU A 309 10.36 -6.33 -18.88
N GLY A 310 11.02 -7.50 -18.99
CA GLY A 310 12.47 -7.65 -18.82
C GLY A 310 12.95 -7.27 -17.42
N ASP A 311 13.93 -6.37 -17.32
CA ASP A 311 14.54 -5.93 -16.06
C ASP A 311 13.80 -4.76 -15.38
N THR A 312 12.71 -4.30 -15.97
CA THR A 312 11.91 -3.16 -15.46
C THR A 312 11.56 -3.25 -13.97
N PRO A 313 11.19 -4.42 -13.38
CA PRO A 313 10.94 -4.52 -11.94
C PRO A 313 12.10 -4.08 -11.05
N TYR A 314 13.33 -4.18 -11.52
CA TYR A 314 14.54 -3.81 -10.78
C TYR A 314 14.95 -2.35 -11.01
N THR A 315 14.72 -1.83 -12.19
CA THR A 315 15.18 -0.51 -12.60
C THR A 315 14.14 0.59 -12.37
N TYR A 316 12.85 0.26 -12.42
CA TYR A 316 11.75 1.22 -12.34
C TYR A 316 11.80 2.10 -11.08
N LEU A 317 11.92 1.47 -9.88
CA LEU A 317 11.98 2.23 -8.64
C LEU A 317 13.20 3.15 -8.57
N ILE A 318 14.35 2.68 -9.07
CA ILE A 318 15.60 3.47 -9.08
C ILE A 318 15.41 4.70 -9.97
N LYS A 319 14.84 4.53 -11.16
CA LYS A 319 14.53 5.63 -12.09
C LYS A 319 13.55 6.62 -11.46
N THR A 320 12.45 6.14 -10.86
CA THR A 320 11.47 7.01 -10.18
C THR A 320 12.09 7.80 -9.03
N MET A 321 13.01 7.20 -8.26
CA MET A 321 13.69 7.89 -7.15
C MET A 321 14.76 8.90 -7.61
N GLN A 322 15.25 8.78 -8.84
CA GLN A 322 16.23 9.72 -9.43
C GLN A 322 15.54 10.90 -10.13
N GLY A 323 14.25 10.75 -10.45
CA GLY A 323 13.46 11.75 -11.16
C GLY A 323 12.87 12.84 -10.26
N ASN A 324 12.49 13.95 -10.89
CA ASN A 324 11.89 15.12 -10.25
C ASN A 324 10.35 15.04 -10.15
N THR A 325 9.72 14.02 -10.70
CA THR A 325 8.26 13.82 -10.63
C THR A 325 7.77 13.68 -9.17
N MET A 326 8.66 13.25 -8.27
CA MET A 326 8.34 13.10 -6.83
C MET A 326 8.06 14.44 -6.13
N ASP A 327 8.66 15.54 -6.58
CA ASP A 327 8.55 16.85 -5.93
C ASP A 327 7.28 17.62 -6.35
N SER A 328 6.70 17.26 -7.48
CA SER A 328 5.57 17.98 -8.07
C SER A 328 4.23 17.27 -7.94
N ILE A 329 4.23 15.96 -7.69
CA ILE A 329 3.00 15.18 -7.51
C ILE A 329 2.61 15.17 -6.04
N SER A 330 1.42 15.67 -5.72
CA SER A 330 0.95 15.85 -4.34
C SER A 330 0.92 14.56 -3.50
N GLU A 331 0.75 13.39 -4.13
CA GLU A 331 0.78 12.08 -3.47
C GLU A 331 2.18 11.67 -3.00
N HIS A 332 3.23 12.17 -3.66
CA HIS A 332 4.63 11.87 -3.34
C HIS A 332 5.22 12.79 -2.26
N LEU A 333 4.61 13.95 -2.05
CA LEU A 333 5.07 14.90 -1.05
C LEU A 333 5.05 14.30 0.37
N PRO A 334 5.94 14.76 1.26
CA PRO A 334 5.96 14.36 2.66
C PRO A 334 4.61 14.57 3.36
N LEU A 335 4.26 13.65 4.24
CA LEU A 335 3.09 13.80 5.09
C LEU A 335 3.38 14.85 6.17
N THR A 336 2.46 15.80 6.34
CA THR A 336 2.53 16.79 7.41
C THR A 336 1.42 16.53 8.44
N LEU A 337 1.65 16.87 9.71
CA LEU A 337 0.66 16.68 10.78
C LEU A 337 -0.64 17.44 10.51
N ILE A 338 -0.58 18.55 9.77
CA ILE A 338 -1.75 19.36 9.41
C ILE A 338 -2.68 18.57 8.46
N ASN A 339 -2.07 17.80 7.55
CA ASN A 339 -2.80 17.08 6.49
C ASN A 339 -3.20 15.65 6.90
N ALA A 340 -2.68 15.15 8.03
CA ALA A 340 -2.81 13.77 8.48
C ALA A 340 -3.38 13.67 9.89
N LYS A 341 -4.45 14.37 10.17
CA LYS A 341 -5.08 14.37 11.52
C LYS A 341 -5.49 12.98 11.97
N ASP A 342 -6.02 12.15 11.06
CA ASP A 342 -6.45 10.78 11.36
C ASP A 342 -5.25 9.89 11.75
N ILE A 343 -4.13 10.02 11.04
CA ILE A 343 -2.88 9.32 11.36
C ILE A 343 -2.32 9.80 12.71
N LEU A 344 -2.36 11.10 12.98
CA LEU A 344 -1.92 11.62 14.28
C LEU A 344 -2.71 11.00 15.43
N VAL A 345 -4.03 10.87 15.30
CA VAL A 345 -4.88 10.20 16.31
C VAL A 345 -4.42 8.75 16.52
N VAL A 346 -4.16 8.02 15.44
CA VAL A 346 -3.67 6.62 15.54
C VAL A 346 -2.32 6.57 16.25
N PHE A 347 -1.38 7.47 15.95
CA PHE A 347 -0.09 7.55 16.67
C PHE A 347 -0.26 7.85 18.15
N VAL A 348 -1.11 8.81 18.51
CA VAL A 348 -1.38 9.14 19.91
C VAL A 348 -1.97 7.93 20.64
N LEU A 349 -2.89 7.20 20.03
CA LEU A 349 -3.46 5.97 20.59
C LEU A 349 -2.40 4.87 20.78
N PHE A 350 -1.50 4.66 19.80
CA PHE A 350 -0.38 3.73 19.94
C PHE A 350 0.54 4.10 21.10
N LEU A 351 0.94 5.36 21.18
CA LEU A 351 1.78 5.85 22.26
C LEU A 351 1.09 5.73 23.61
N ALA A 352 -0.19 6.08 23.69
CA ALA A 352 -0.97 5.93 24.92
C ALA A 352 -1.01 4.46 25.39
N ILE A 353 -1.26 3.50 24.48
CA ILE A 353 -1.24 2.08 24.82
C ILE A 353 0.15 1.67 25.34
N LEU A 354 1.22 2.06 24.64
CA LEU A 354 2.58 1.67 25.02
C LEU A 354 3.06 2.33 26.32
N ILE A 355 2.61 3.55 26.63
CA ILE A 355 3.04 4.30 27.81
C ILE A 355 2.22 3.91 29.04
N PHE A 356 0.89 3.91 28.93
CA PHE A 356 -0.01 3.76 30.07
C PHE A 356 -0.42 2.31 30.38
N THR A 357 0.00 1.35 29.55
CA THR A 357 -0.31 -0.07 29.78
C THR A 357 0.98 -0.91 29.77
N ASP A 358 0.90 -2.14 30.33
CA ASP A 358 1.99 -3.12 30.22
C ASP A 358 1.94 -3.97 28.95
N ALA A 359 1.29 -3.48 27.90
CA ALA A 359 1.22 -4.20 26.63
C ALA A 359 2.63 -4.48 26.08
N LYS A 360 2.82 -5.69 25.60
CA LYS A 360 4.10 -6.17 25.06
C LYS A 360 4.01 -6.24 23.54
N ILE A 361 5.02 -5.69 22.87
CA ILE A 361 5.10 -5.71 21.40
C ILE A 361 6.25 -6.64 20.95
N LYS A 362 6.04 -7.43 19.91
CA LYS A 362 7.13 -8.21 19.31
C LYS A 362 8.08 -7.31 18.55
N THR A 363 9.36 -7.66 18.54
CA THR A 363 10.40 -6.88 17.85
C THR A 363 10.05 -6.63 16.37
N ARG A 364 9.54 -7.65 15.67
CA ARG A 364 9.09 -7.50 14.27
C ARG A 364 7.91 -6.53 14.10
N ASP A 365 6.95 -6.56 15.04
CA ASP A 365 5.79 -5.66 15.01
C ASP A 365 6.24 -4.21 15.29
N PHE A 366 7.24 -4.02 16.19
CA PHE A 366 7.86 -2.72 16.45
C PHE A 366 8.61 -2.18 15.23
N PHE A 367 9.41 -3.00 14.56
CA PHE A 367 10.09 -2.59 13.32
C PHE A 367 9.12 -2.33 12.17
N MET A 368 8.04 -3.11 12.07
CA MET A 368 6.98 -2.87 11.09
C MET A 368 6.33 -1.50 11.30
N LEU A 369 5.94 -1.22 12.56
CA LEU A 369 5.36 0.07 12.92
C LEU A 369 6.33 1.22 12.64
N GLY A 370 7.58 1.14 13.14
CA GLY A 370 8.58 2.20 12.97
C GLY A 370 8.95 2.42 11.50
N GLY A 371 9.19 1.35 10.74
CA GLY A 371 9.55 1.44 9.32
C GLY A 371 8.45 2.03 8.46
N LEU A 372 7.20 1.57 8.62
CA LEU A 372 6.07 2.12 7.87
C LEU A 372 5.73 3.56 8.30
N THR A 373 5.94 3.91 9.57
CA THR A 373 5.83 5.29 10.05
C THR A 373 6.81 6.21 9.31
N LEU A 374 8.09 5.82 9.25
CA LEU A 374 9.12 6.60 8.53
C LEU A 374 8.75 6.78 7.06
N LEU A 375 8.35 5.70 6.38
CA LEU A 375 7.93 5.76 4.98
C LEU A 375 6.71 6.68 4.78
N THR A 376 5.75 6.68 5.70
CA THR A 376 4.57 7.54 5.64
C THR A 376 4.94 9.03 5.74
N PHE A 377 5.89 9.38 6.60
CA PHE A 377 6.37 10.76 6.67
C PHE A 377 7.23 11.17 5.48
N MET A 378 7.84 10.22 4.78
CA MET A 378 8.58 10.48 3.53
C MET A 378 7.65 10.71 2.34
N SER A 379 6.47 10.02 2.29
CA SER A 379 5.53 10.15 1.18
C SER A 379 4.10 9.83 1.62
N ARG A 380 3.14 10.71 1.30
CA ARG A 380 1.71 10.53 1.58
C ARG A 380 1.16 9.24 1.00
N ARG A 381 1.68 8.78 -0.14
CA ARG A 381 1.29 7.53 -0.78
C ARG A 381 1.46 6.32 0.14
N GLN A 382 2.46 6.37 1.04
CA GLN A 382 2.74 5.29 1.99
C GLN A 382 1.77 5.24 3.18
N GLU A 383 0.94 6.26 3.38
CA GLU A 383 -0.12 6.27 4.39
C GLU A 383 -1.03 5.05 4.27
N SER A 384 -1.39 4.68 3.04
CA SER A 384 -2.21 3.50 2.78
C SER A 384 -1.59 2.20 3.30
N MET A 385 -0.27 2.04 3.15
CA MET A 385 0.46 0.87 3.62
C MET A 385 0.61 0.85 5.14
N PHE A 386 0.84 2.02 5.75
CA PHE A 386 0.81 2.16 7.20
C PHE A 386 -0.55 1.73 7.77
N VAL A 387 -1.64 2.29 7.27
CA VAL A 387 -3.00 1.97 7.71
C VAL A 387 -3.31 0.48 7.56
N LEU A 388 -3.00 -0.09 6.40
CA LEU A 388 -3.30 -1.48 6.06
C LEU A 388 -2.53 -2.46 6.95
N ILE A 389 -1.23 -2.28 7.10
CA ILE A 389 -0.35 -3.26 7.76
C ILE A 389 -0.25 -3.00 9.26
N CYS A 390 -0.11 -1.74 9.69
CA CYS A 390 -0.08 -1.43 11.12
C CYS A 390 -1.43 -1.65 11.80
N GLY A 391 -2.54 -1.69 11.04
CA GLY A 391 -3.83 -2.16 11.55
C GLY A 391 -3.76 -3.55 12.20
N PHE A 392 -2.96 -4.48 11.66
CA PHE A 392 -2.73 -5.79 12.27
C PHE A 392 -1.92 -5.71 13.56
N VAL A 393 -0.93 -4.82 13.63
CA VAL A 393 -0.14 -4.58 14.85
C VAL A 393 -1.03 -3.99 15.94
N PHE A 394 -1.85 -3.00 15.57
CA PHE A 394 -2.81 -2.38 16.48
C PHE A 394 -3.84 -3.39 17.01
N ALA A 395 -4.37 -4.25 16.12
CA ALA A 395 -5.28 -5.33 16.53
C ALA A 395 -4.64 -6.28 17.56
N LYS A 396 -3.37 -6.67 17.36
CA LYS A 396 -2.64 -7.54 18.31
C LYS A 396 -2.52 -6.87 19.68
N LEU A 397 -2.17 -5.58 19.73
CA LEU A 397 -2.07 -4.81 20.98
C LEU A 397 -3.42 -4.67 21.68
N LEU A 398 -4.48 -4.34 20.96
CA LEU A 398 -5.83 -4.24 21.52
C LEU A 398 -6.32 -5.57 22.09
N VAL A 399 -6.05 -6.68 21.39
CA VAL A 399 -6.43 -8.02 21.91
C VAL A 399 -5.64 -8.37 23.15
N GLU A 400 -4.38 -7.98 23.26
CA GLU A 400 -3.60 -8.17 24.48
C GLU A 400 -4.20 -7.38 25.65
N LEU A 401 -4.60 -6.12 25.43
CA LEU A 401 -5.28 -5.30 26.42
C LEU A 401 -6.61 -5.90 26.85
N VAL A 402 -7.46 -6.25 25.89
CA VAL A 402 -8.76 -6.87 26.16
C VAL A 402 -8.59 -8.16 26.97
N ASN A 403 -7.66 -9.03 26.60
CA ASN A 403 -7.41 -10.27 27.32
C ASN A 403 -6.91 -10.04 28.74
N LYS A 404 -6.18 -8.94 28.98
CA LYS A 404 -5.63 -8.60 30.28
C LYS A 404 -6.65 -7.93 31.21
N TYR A 405 -7.45 -7.01 30.68
CA TYR A 405 -8.29 -6.12 31.49
C TYR A 405 -9.78 -6.47 31.47
N ASP A 406 -10.34 -6.94 30.35
CA ASP A 406 -11.78 -7.21 30.22
C ASP A 406 -12.12 -8.22 29.12
N LYS A 407 -11.56 -9.41 29.22
CA LYS A 407 -11.86 -10.51 28.30
C LYS A 407 -13.32 -10.89 28.29
N ASP A 408 -13.92 -10.97 29.49
CA ASP A 408 -15.33 -11.39 29.65
C ASP A 408 -16.30 -10.36 29.07
N GLY A 409 -16.01 -9.06 29.21
CA GLY A 409 -16.81 -7.98 28.64
C GLY A 409 -16.80 -8.04 27.12
N CYS A 410 -15.63 -8.23 26.51
CA CYS A 410 -15.49 -8.38 25.07
C CYS A 410 -16.31 -9.58 24.53
N ASP A 411 -16.24 -10.74 25.18
CA ASP A 411 -16.99 -11.94 24.79
C ASP A 411 -18.51 -11.75 25.00
N LYS A 412 -18.95 -11.05 26.05
CA LYS A 412 -20.36 -10.70 26.28
C LYS A 412 -20.91 -9.77 25.20
N VAL A 413 -20.15 -8.74 24.80
CA VAL A 413 -20.53 -7.82 23.69
C VAL A 413 -20.65 -8.59 22.39
N ALA A 414 -19.64 -9.40 22.06
CA ALA A 414 -19.67 -10.24 20.86
C ALA A 414 -20.87 -11.19 20.84
N TYR A 415 -21.20 -11.81 21.97
CA TYR A 415 -22.40 -12.65 22.13
C TYR A 415 -23.69 -11.83 21.94
N ALA A 416 -23.80 -10.67 22.59
CA ALA A 416 -24.98 -9.80 22.49
C ALA A 416 -25.26 -9.40 21.04
N MET A 417 -24.21 -9.10 20.23
CA MET A 417 -24.35 -8.82 18.81
C MET A 417 -24.88 -10.00 17.99
N THR A 418 -24.79 -11.25 18.48
CA THR A 418 -25.37 -12.42 17.82
C THR A 418 -26.81 -12.73 18.19
N THR A 419 -27.38 -12.07 19.20
CA THR A 419 -28.80 -12.18 19.56
C THR A 419 -29.68 -11.54 18.48
N PHE A 420 -30.98 -11.80 18.48
CA PHE A 420 -31.88 -11.18 17.49
C PHE A 420 -31.82 -9.66 17.53
N LEU A 421 -31.99 -9.05 18.69
CA LEU A 421 -31.94 -7.60 18.87
C LEU A 421 -30.55 -7.04 18.52
N GLY A 422 -29.49 -7.69 19.02
CA GLY A 422 -28.11 -7.24 18.75
C GLY A 422 -27.75 -7.26 17.27
N LYS A 423 -28.13 -8.30 16.52
CA LYS A 423 -27.95 -8.35 15.05
C LYS A 423 -28.71 -7.24 14.35
N THR A 424 -29.97 -7.05 14.70
CA THR A 424 -30.82 -6.01 14.11
C THR A 424 -30.23 -4.63 14.36
N LEU A 425 -29.85 -4.30 15.59
CA LEU A 425 -29.24 -3.02 15.93
C LEU A 425 -27.89 -2.82 15.20
N THR A 426 -27.06 -3.85 15.15
CA THR A 426 -25.77 -3.77 14.44
C THR A 426 -25.97 -3.50 12.95
N VAL A 427 -26.89 -4.23 12.30
CA VAL A 427 -27.19 -4.04 10.87
C VAL A 427 -27.78 -2.66 10.60
N LEU A 428 -28.74 -2.22 11.41
CA LEU A 428 -29.33 -0.88 11.29
C LEU A 428 -28.29 0.23 11.47
N LEU A 429 -27.40 0.10 12.44
CA LEU A 429 -26.31 1.07 12.65
C LEU A 429 -25.36 1.11 11.45
N VAL A 430 -24.96 -0.07 10.95
CA VAL A 430 -24.08 -0.15 9.76
C VAL A 430 -24.77 0.44 8.53
N ILE A 431 -26.06 0.15 8.31
CA ILE A 431 -26.82 0.75 7.21
C ILE A 431 -26.90 2.26 7.37
N LEU A 432 -27.19 2.77 8.57
CA LEU A 432 -27.26 4.21 8.83
C LEU A 432 -25.94 4.91 8.53
N VAL A 433 -24.83 4.39 9.08
CA VAL A 433 -23.48 4.94 8.84
C VAL A 433 -23.13 4.87 7.35
N SER A 434 -23.39 3.72 6.73
CA SER A 434 -23.15 3.52 5.28
C SER A 434 -23.99 4.45 4.43
N PHE A 435 -25.24 4.69 4.79
CA PHE A 435 -26.10 5.65 4.10
C PHE A 435 -25.57 7.09 4.22
N CYS A 436 -25.13 7.51 5.41
CA CYS A 436 -24.52 8.83 5.60
C CYS A 436 -23.26 9.02 4.72
N ILE A 437 -22.45 7.97 4.56
CA ILE A 437 -21.26 7.98 3.70
C ILE A 437 -21.64 7.99 2.21
N TYR A 438 -22.66 7.23 1.84
CA TYR A 438 -23.08 7.07 0.44
C TYR A 438 -23.94 8.25 -0.07
N ARG A 439 -24.68 8.92 0.81
CA ARG A 439 -25.59 10.02 0.46
C ARG A 439 -25.00 11.08 -0.47
N PRO A 440 -23.77 11.59 -0.26
CA PRO A 440 -23.16 12.56 -1.17
C PRO A 440 -22.90 12.02 -2.58
N LYS A 441 -22.83 10.68 -2.73
CA LYS A 441 -22.49 9.99 -3.98
C LYS A 441 -23.72 9.58 -4.81
N ILE A 442 -24.94 9.74 -4.27
CA ILE A 442 -26.18 9.31 -4.95
C ILE A 442 -26.27 9.99 -6.31
N ASN A 443 -26.10 11.30 -6.36
CA ASN A 443 -26.20 12.11 -7.58
C ASN A 443 -24.86 12.28 -8.30
N ALA A 444 -23.78 11.62 -7.82
CA ALA A 444 -22.50 11.70 -8.50
C ALA A 444 -22.54 10.91 -9.82
N SER A 445 -22.05 11.51 -10.89
CA SER A 445 -21.83 10.83 -12.17
C SER A 445 -20.59 9.93 -12.10
N ILE A 446 -20.57 8.88 -12.91
CA ILE A 446 -19.39 8.00 -13.05
C ILE A 446 -18.26 8.79 -13.71
N ILE A 447 -18.58 9.60 -14.73
CA ILE A 447 -17.67 10.58 -15.35
C ILE A 447 -18.09 11.96 -14.86
N SER A 448 -17.18 12.68 -14.21
CA SER A 448 -17.42 14.02 -13.67
C SER A 448 -17.11 15.07 -14.73
N SER A 449 -18.12 15.75 -15.27
CA SER A 449 -17.92 16.86 -16.20
C SER A 449 -17.25 18.09 -15.58
N SER A 450 -17.24 18.20 -14.26
CA SER A 450 -16.46 19.24 -13.57
C SER A 450 -14.96 18.92 -13.48
N SER A 451 -14.60 17.63 -13.60
CA SER A 451 -13.21 17.15 -13.53
C SER A 451 -12.64 16.85 -14.90
N TYR A 452 -13.46 16.42 -15.83
CA TYR A 452 -13.06 15.96 -17.17
C TYR A 452 -13.78 16.80 -18.25
N PRO A 453 -13.08 17.16 -19.34
CA PRO A 453 -13.61 18.01 -20.42
C PRO A 453 -14.48 17.20 -21.38
N VAL A 454 -15.66 16.73 -20.93
CA VAL A 454 -16.54 15.85 -21.71
C VAL A 454 -17.01 16.56 -22.97
N GLU A 455 -17.67 17.69 -22.82
CA GLU A 455 -18.26 18.47 -23.91
C GLU A 455 -17.18 19.12 -24.79
N ALA A 456 -16.07 19.60 -24.19
CA ALA A 456 -14.94 20.12 -24.95
C ALA A 456 -14.28 19.04 -25.83
N SER A 457 -14.21 17.78 -25.34
CA SER A 457 -13.73 16.65 -26.16
C SER A 457 -14.65 16.34 -27.33
N ASP A 458 -15.99 16.43 -27.12
CA ASP A 458 -16.97 16.28 -28.21
C ASP A 458 -16.79 17.36 -29.26
N TYR A 459 -16.57 18.62 -28.82
CA TYR A 459 -16.30 19.72 -29.73
C TYR A 459 -15.02 19.49 -30.56
N ILE A 460 -13.91 19.08 -29.91
CA ILE A 460 -12.64 18.79 -30.60
C ILE A 460 -12.82 17.71 -31.68
N LEU A 461 -13.45 16.58 -31.31
CA LEU A 461 -13.64 15.45 -32.23
C LEU A 461 -14.55 15.76 -33.41
N ASN A 462 -15.54 16.65 -33.23
CA ASN A 462 -16.51 16.99 -34.27
C ASN A 462 -16.06 18.15 -35.17
N ASN A 463 -15.15 19.02 -34.71
CA ASN A 463 -14.83 20.27 -35.41
C ASN A 463 -13.36 20.41 -35.81
N LEU A 464 -12.44 19.62 -35.22
CA LEU A 464 -11.02 19.73 -35.46
C LEU A 464 -10.44 18.40 -35.98
N ASN A 465 -9.38 18.48 -36.78
CA ASN A 465 -8.60 17.29 -37.15
C ASN A 465 -7.57 17.00 -36.06
N VAL A 466 -7.84 16.00 -35.21
CA VAL A 466 -7.00 15.65 -34.06
C VAL A 466 -5.56 15.27 -34.43
N ASN A 467 -5.30 14.85 -35.69
CA ASN A 467 -3.96 14.50 -36.15
C ASN A 467 -3.12 15.72 -36.58
N GLU A 468 -3.75 16.87 -36.79
CA GLU A 468 -3.08 18.09 -37.22
C GLU A 468 -2.88 19.08 -36.07
N ILE A 469 -3.55 18.89 -34.92
CA ILE A 469 -3.42 19.77 -33.76
C ILE A 469 -2.37 19.27 -32.78
N LYS A 470 -1.59 20.21 -32.23
CA LYS A 470 -0.74 19.99 -31.05
C LYS A 470 -1.40 20.64 -29.84
N LEU A 471 -2.21 19.83 -29.14
CA LEU A 471 -3.01 20.29 -28.01
C LEU A 471 -2.17 20.36 -26.74
N PHE A 472 -2.10 21.53 -26.09
CA PHE A 472 -1.66 21.63 -24.69
C PHE A 472 -2.85 21.39 -23.76
N ASN A 473 -2.70 20.48 -22.81
CA ASN A 473 -3.70 20.12 -21.82
C ASN A 473 -3.08 19.96 -20.43
N GLU A 474 -3.89 20.02 -19.38
CA GLU A 474 -3.41 19.82 -18.01
C GLU A 474 -3.39 18.32 -17.64
N TYR A 475 -2.46 17.95 -16.75
CA TYR A 475 -2.19 16.61 -16.23
C TYR A 475 -3.43 15.88 -15.72
N ASN A 476 -4.29 16.59 -14.97
CA ASN A 476 -5.39 15.99 -14.19
C ASN A 476 -6.55 15.44 -15.05
N TYR A 477 -6.59 15.72 -16.35
CA TYR A 477 -7.62 15.20 -17.27
C TYR A 477 -7.05 14.70 -18.61
N GLY A 478 -5.74 14.69 -18.75
CA GLY A 478 -5.08 14.19 -19.96
C GLY A 478 -5.45 12.75 -20.29
N SER A 479 -5.54 11.88 -19.29
CA SER A 479 -5.95 10.49 -19.52
C SER A 479 -7.40 10.34 -20.02
N TYR A 480 -8.28 11.28 -19.70
CA TYR A 480 -9.61 11.31 -20.26
C TYR A 480 -9.59 11.67 -21.75
N LEU A 481 -8.77 12.67 -22.15
CA LEU A 481 -8.58 13.05 -23.55
C LEU A 481 -8.00 11.89 -24.36
N LEU A 482 -6.97 11.25 -23.83
CA LEU A 482 -6.36 10.05 -24.40
C LEU A 482 -7.40 8.94 -24.62
N TYR A 483 -8.25 8.68 -23.63
CA TYR A 483 -9.35 7.72 -23.75
C TYR A 483 -10.30 8.09 -24.90
N ARG A 484 -10.58 9.38 -25.10
CA ARG A 484 -11.43 9.89 -26.20
C ARG A 484 -10.73 9.82 -27.56
N GLY A 485 -9.46 9.42 -27.64
CA GLY A 485 -8.67 9.37 -28.88
C GLY A 485 -8.09 10.73 -29.30
N ILE A 486 -8.00 11.68 -28.39
CA ILE A 486 -7.36 12.99 -28.60
C ILE A 486 -5.91 12.88 -28.15
N PRO A 487 -4.89 13.09 -29.04
CA PRO A 487 -3.49 13.08 -28.66
C PRO A 487 -3.16 14.18 -27.64
N VAL A 488 -2.40 13.84 -26.60
CA VAL A 488 -2.19 14.72 -25.44
C VAL A 488 -0.78 15.25 -25.36
N PHE A 489 -0.60 16.43 -24.74
CA PHE A 489 0.69 16.92 -24.28
C PHE A 489 1.16 16.14 -23.06
N ILE A 490 0.26 15.90 -22.10
CA ILE A 490 0.56 15.22 -20.85
C ILE A 490 -0.68 14.48 -20.33
N ASP A 491 -0.45 13.38 -19.63
CA ASP A 491 -1.49 12.63 -18.90
C ASP A 491 -0.95 12.11 -17.56
N SER A 492 -1.74 11.35 -16.81
CA SER A 492 -1.35 10.89 -15.47
C SER A 492 -0.25 9.81 -15.42
N ARG A 493 0.32 9.40 -16.55
CA ARG A 493 1.52 8.56 -16.64
C ARG A 493 2.80 9.41 -16.51
N ALA A 494 2.96 10.11 -15.39
CA ALA A 494 4.01 11.10 -15.17
C ALA A 494 5.42 10.62 -15.54
N ASP A 495 5.73 9.36 -15.24
CA ASP A 495 7.05 8.76 -15.52
C ASP A 495 7.41 8.78 -17.00
N LEU A 496 6.42 8.61 -17.89
CA LEU A 496 6.62 8.67 -19.34
C LEU A 496 7.28 9.97 -19.80
N TYR A 497 6.92 11.08 -19.14
CA TYR A 497 7.32 12.44 -19.49
C TYR A 497 8.58 12.93 -18.77
N ALA A 498 9.22 12.04 -17.99
CA ALA A 498 10.43 12.34 -17.23
C ALA A 498 11.69 11.82 -17.94
N PRO A 499 12.82 12.56 -17.90
CA PRO A 499 14.05 12.21 -18.62
C PRO A 499 14.65 10.85 -18.20
N GLU A 500 14.41 10.39 -16.97
CA GLU A 500 14.86 9.10 -16.47
C GLU A 500 14.22 7.92 -17.20
N PHE A 501 13.03 8.12 -17.75
CA PHE A 501 12.28 7.08 -18.47
C PHE A 501 12.36 7.22 -19.98
N ASN A 502 12.43 8.44 -20.50
CA ASN A 502 12.44 8.69 -21.94
C ASN A 502 13.84 8.97 -22.53
N GLY A 503 14.86 9.09 -21.69
CA GLY A 503 16.23 9.37 -22.07
C GLY A 503 17.21 8.21 -21.87
N THR A 504 18.43 8.40 -22.35
CA THR A 504 19.56 7.49 -22.13
C THR A 504 20.47 8.04 -21.03
N LYS A 505 21.07 7.15 -20.24
CA LYS A 505 22.02 7.54 -19.20
C LYS A 505 23.37 7.88 -19.84
N GLY A 506 23.84 9.11 -19.64
CA GLY A 506 25.14 9.57 -20.11
C GLY A 506 26.31 9.17 -19.21
N ASP A 507 27.54 9.47 -19.67
CA ASP A 507 28.79 9.22 -18.91
C ASP A 507 28.88 10.08 -17.64
N ASP A 508 28.16 11.19 -17.59
CA ASP A 508 28.00 12.05 -16.40
C ASP A 508 27.08 11.46 -15.32
N GLY A 509 26.52 10.28 -15.58
CA GLY A 509 25.60 9.58 -14.69
C GLY A 509 24.17 10.14 -14.67
N LYS A 510 23.86 11.18 -15.47
CA LYS A 510 22.53 11.77 -15.62
C LYS A 510 21.80 11.18 -16.82
N TYR A 511 20.49 11.28 -16.81
CA TYR A 511 19.66 10.91 -17.95
C TYR A 511 19.48 12.11 -18.88
N HIS A 512 19.77 11.91 -20.15
CA HIS A 512 19.60 12.88 -21.23
C HIS A 512 18.34 12.54 -22.01
N GLY A 513 17.21 13.03 -21.51
CA GLY A 513 15.87 12.89 -22.10
C GLY A 513 15.13 14.22 -22.11
N ARG A 514 13.91 14.23 -22.64
CA ARG A 514 13.04 15.40 -22.60
C ARG A 514 12.35 15.49 -21.23
N ASP A 515 12.47 16.62 -20.56
CA ASP A 515 11.77 16.87 -19.27
C ASP A 515 10.44 17.56 -19.50
N ILE A 516 9.54 16.85 -20.21
CA ILE A 516 8.20 17.33 -20.57
C ILE A 516 7.36 17.58 -19.31
N PHE A 517 7.57 16.75 -18.27
CA PHE A 517 6.83 16.90 -17.01
C PHE A 517 7.18 18.21 -16.31
N SER A 518 8.46 18.58 -16.18
CA SER A 518 8.87 19.87 -15.61
C SER A 518 8.44 21.04 -16.46
N ASP A 519 8.51 20.94 -17.79
CA ASP A 519 8.01 21.97 -18.68
C ASP A 519 6.52 22.22 -18.47
N TYR A 520 5.71 21.16 -18.35
CA TYR A 520 4.30 21.27 -17.99
C TYR A 520 4.10 21.98 -16.65
N VAL A 521 4.83 21.55 -15.61
CA VAL A 521 4.71 22.14 -14.26
C VAL A 521 5.08 23.62 -14.28
N ASN A 522 6.17 24.00 -14.97
CA ASN A 522 6.65 25.36 -15.08
C ASN A 522 5.65 26.26 -15.83
N VAL A 523 5.07 25.78 -16.93
CA VAL A 523 4.03 26.50 -17.68
C VAL A 523 2.75 26.66 -16.85
N SER A 524 2.27 25.56 -16.24
CA SER A 524 1.03 25.57 -15.47
C SER A 524 1.10 26.41 -14.18
N SER A 525 2.29 26.47 -13.54
CA SER A 525 2.55 27.31 -12.36
C SER A 525 2.91 28.75 -12.69
N ILE A 526 3.16 29.06 -13.99
CA ILE A 526 3.61 30.37 -14.50
C ILE A 526 5.02 30.71 -13.94
N SER A 527 5.87 29.69 -13.80
CA SER A 527 7.29 29.86 -13.42
C SER A 527 8.17 30.26 -14.62
N VAL A 528 7.67 30.04 -15.83
CA VAL A 528 8.27 30.46 -17.10
C VAL A 528 7.22 31.15 -17.97
N TYR A 529 7.67 31.92 -18.94
CA TYR A 529 6.74 32.51 -19.92
C TYR A 529 6.21 31.40 -20.83
N TYR A 530 4.89 31.21 -20.83
CA TYR A 530 4.26 30.06 -21.50
C TYR A 530 4.46 30.07 -23.03
N GLU A 531 4.53 31.26 -23.66
CA GLU A 531 4.73 31.40 -25.10
C GLU A 531 6.06 30.81 -25.56
N ASP A 532 7.15 30.96 -24.79
CA ASP A 532 8.45 30.38 -25.15
C ASP A 532 8.34 28.87 -25.27
N LYS A 533 7.66 28.23 -24.33
CA LYS A 533 7.44 26.78 -24.35
C LYS A 533 6.42 26.37 -25.41
N PHE A 534 5.39 27.14 -25.63
CA PHE A 534 4.41 26.87 -26.69
C PHE A 534 5.04 26.95 -28.09
N ASN A 535 5.94 27.91 -28.30
CA ASN A 535 6.74 28.01 -29.51
C ASN A 535 7.68 26.80 -29.68
N GLU A 536 8.41 26.43 -28.60
CA GLU A 536 9.34 25.31 -28.61
C GLU A 536 8.64 23.99 -29.01
N TYR A 537 7.44 23.75 -28.47
CA TYR A 537 6.65 22.54 -28.75
C TYR A 537 5.76 22.65 -30.00
N GLY A 538 5.61 23.85 -30.55
CA GLY A 538 4.70 24.12 -31.68
C GLY A 538 3.24 23.91 -31.31
N ILE A 539 2.83 24.34 -30.11
CA ILE A 539 1.44 24.25 -29.64
C ILE A 539 0.52 25.06 -30.51
N THR A 540 -0.54 24.45 -31.01
CA THR A 540 -1.55 25.09 -31.86
C THR A 540 -2.88 25.34 -31.12
N HIS A 541 -3.21 24.49 -30.13
CA HIS A 541 -4.45 24.58 -29.37
C HIS A 541 -4.18 24.41 -27.88
N VAL A 542 -5.00 25.06 -27.05
CA VAL A 542 -4.84 25.04 -25.58
C VAL A 542 -6.18 24.78 -24.91
N LEU A 543 -6.28 23.66 -24.20
CA LEU A 543 -7.46 23.31 -23.41
C LEU A 543 -7.16 23.48 -21.93
N LEU A 544 -7.90 24.35 -21.25
CA LEU A 544 -7.65 24.73 -19.85
C LEU A 544 -8.93 24.65 -19.00
N LYS A 545 -8.73 24.43 -17.70
CA LYS A 545 -9.79 24.72 -16.73
C LYS A 545 -9.98 26.23 -16.60
N LYS A 546 -11.23 26.70 -16.55
CA LYS A 546 -11.55 28.14 -16.43
C LYS A 546 -10.92 28.82 -15.22
N ASN A 547 -10.72 28.08 -14.12
CA ASN A 547 -10.12 28.59 -12.90
C ASN A 547 -8.61 28.37 -12.80
N SER A 548 -7.95 27.88 -13.85
CA SER A 548 -6.50 27.72 -13.86
C SER A 548 -5.77 29.06 -13.97
N LYS A 549 -4.55 29.12 -13.41
CA LYS A 549 -3.73 30.35 -13.48
C LYS A 549 -3.38 30.72 -14.92
N LEU A 550 -3.04 29.72 -15.71
CA LEU A 550 -2.66 29.89 -17.11
C LEU A 550 -3.82 30.48 -17.93
N ASN A 551 -5.07 30.05 -17.66
CA ASN A 551 -6.24 30.61 -18.32
C ASN A 551 -6.43 32.11 -18.06
N MET A 552 -6.02 32.61 -16.89
CA MET A 552 -6.12 34.07 -16.60
C MET A 552 -5.24 34.91 -17.51
N LEU A 553 -4.14 34.33 -18.03
CA LEU A 553 -3.23 35.00 -18.96
C LEU A 553 -3.71 34.78 -20.40
N VAL A 554 -3.90 33.55 -20.82
CA VAL A 554 -4.30 33.17 -22.19
C VAL A 554 -5.58 33.87 -22.62
N LYS A 555 -6.57 33.98 -21.73
CA LYS A 555 -7.84 34.71 -22.01
C LYS A 555 -7.65 36.17 -22.40
N ARG A 556 -6.56 36.83 -22.00
CA ARG A 556 -6.26 38.25 -22.25
C ARG A 556 -5.29 38.45 -23.40
N ASP A 557 -4.78 37.39 -23.95
CA ASP A 557 -3.78 37.40 -25.03
C ASP A 557 -4.51 37.37 -26.38
N GLU A 558 -4.29 38.39 -27.19
CA GLU A 558 -4.94 38.59 -28.50
C GLU A 558 -4.53 37.50 -29.53
N ASN A 559 -3.44 36.78 -29.26
CA ASN A 559 -2.99 35.65 -30.07
C ASN A 559 -3.85 34.38 -29.87
N TYR A 560 -4.80 34.41 -28.96
CA TYR A 560 -5.66 33.26 -28.67
C TYR A 560 -7.11 33.54 -28.97
N LYS A 561 -7.70 32.70 -29.82
CA LYS A 561 -9.11 32.73 -30.16
C LYS A 561 -9.86 31.65 -29.42
N GLU A 562 -10.88 32.05 -28.64
CA GLU A 562 -11.76 31.08 -27.96
C GLU A 562 -12.60 30.33 -29.02
N LEU A 563 -12.44 29.02 -29.11
CA LEU A 563 -13.21 28.14 -30.00
C LEU A 563 -14.41 27.53 -29.29
N TYR A 564 -14.24 27.16 -28.01
CA TYR A 564 -15.26 26.50 -27.21
C TYR A 564 -15.13 26.88 -25.74
N SER A 565 -16.26 26.98 -25.05
CA SER A 565 -16.30 27.27 -23.61
C SER A 565 -17.55 26.70 -22.96
N ASP A 566 -17.39 25.92 -21.89
CA ASP A 566 -18.47 25.44 -21.03
C ASP A 566 -18.35 26.01 -19.61
N ASN A 567 -19.02 25.45 -18.61
CA ASN A 567 -18.93 25.93 -17.24
C ASN A 567 -17.55 25.72 -16.58
N ASN A 568 -16.77 24.75 -17.02
CA ASN A 568 -15.54 24.27 -16.37
C ASN A 568 -14.29 24.42 -17.25
N PHE A 569 -14.42 24.28 -18.55
CA PHE A 569 -13.31 24.22 -19.51
C PHE A 569 -13.44 25.28 -20.60
N VAL A 570 -12.32 25.63 -21.20
CA VAL A 570 -12.22 26.50 -22.35
C VAL A 570 -11.13 26.00 -23.30
N LEU A 571 -11.42 26.03 -24.60
CA LEU A 571 -10.50 25.66 -25.68
C LEU A 571 -10.16 26.90 -26.49
N TYR A 572 -8.89 27.13 -26.67
CA TYR A 572 -8.36 28.19 -27.53
C TYR A 572 -7.61 27.63 -28.74
N GLU A 573 -7.73 28.31 -29.85
CA GLU A 573 -6.84 28.23 -31.01
C GLU A 573 -5.75 29.30 -30.85
N ARG A 574 -4.50 28.93 -31.06
CA ARG A 574 -3.38 29.86 -31.05
C ARG A 574 -3.07 30.31 -32.46
N ASN A 575 -3.04 31.61 -32.70
CA ASN A 575 -2.56 32.18 -33.93
C ASN A 575 -1.02 32.04 -33.93
N VAL A 576 -0.51 31.13 -34.76
CA VAL A 576 0.94 30.96 -34.96
C VAL A 576 1.27 31.75 -36.21
N ASP A 577 1.90 32.94 -36.06
CA ASP A 577 2.42 33.70 -37.19
C ASP A 577 3.62 33.02 -37.84
#